data_cc34b55810a34f5f7968ff79a24f27c1
#
_entry.id   cc34b55810a34f5f7968ff79a24f27c1
#
_cell.length_a   1.000
_cell.length_b   1.000
_cell.length_c   1.000
_cell.angle_alpha   90.00
_cell.angle_beta   90.00
_cell.angle_gamma   90.00
#
_symmetry.space_group_name_H-M   'P 1'
#
loop_
_entity.id
_entity.type
_entity.pdbx_description
1 polymer ?
#
loop_
_entity_poly.entity_id
_entity_poly.type
_entity_poly.pdbx_seq_one_letter_code
_entity_poly.pdbx_strand_id
1 'polypeptide(L)'
;GYDDCEGDLLAHVRAIVGPGVVVGAELDPHNHLSEAMVRNADVLVAFKEYPHTDMLERGRELVALCEATRLGRIKPVAAVVDCQMVVPFHTTRQPARGLVDRIQAMEGRDGVLSISLTHGFSLGDVPDMGTKVLVYCDRNAQQAQGLARRLADEVIGLREQLAVRYLPIDEALDAALAFDTGPVVLADRADNPGSGAPGDSTFILRRMLERGITGAAVGPMWDPVAVRTAFEAGEGARLQLRVGGKIGPSSGDPLDLDCTVKALRAEHHMTGLGGSPQSVGDAAWIESAGIDIVLISLRRQATGTDVFTDLGCDLATRRIVVVKSAQHFHASFSKVAKQVLYVGAPGAATPYIQNLDYRKIRRPKWPLDAVGP
;
A
#
# COMPACT_ATOMS: atom_id res chain seq x y z
N GLY A 1 -6.51 -17.75 -13.14
CA GLY A 1 -5.57 -17.50 -12.09
C GLY A 1 -5.82 -18.35 -10.87
N TYR A 2 -4.92 -18.29 -9.93
CA TYR A 2 -5.05 -18.96 -8.64
C TYR A 2 -5.82 -18.08 -7.66
N ASP A 3 -6.66 -18.71 -6.83
CA ASP A 3 -7.37 -18.02 -5.74
C ASP A 3 -6.50 -17.91 -4.47
N ASP A 4 -5.50 -18.80 -4.31
CA ASP A 4 -4.61 -18.88 -3.14
C ASP A 4 -3.21 -19.34 -3.58
N CYS A 5 -2.40 -18.40 -4.09
CA CYS A 5 -1.04 -18.70 -4.54
C CYS A 5 -0.11 -19.11 -3.40
N GLU A 6 -0.24 -18.47 -2.26
CA GLU A 6 0.58 -18.71 -1.07
C GLU A 6 0.26 -20.06 -0.45
N GLY A 7 -1.02 -20.41 -0.33
CA GLY A 7 -1.45 -21.71 0.17
C GLY A 7 -1.04 -22.86 -0.73
N ASP A 8 -1.12 -22.69 -2.04
CA ASP A 8 -0.64 -23.66 -3.03
C ASP A 8 0.88 -23.86 -2.93
N LEU A 9 1.65 -22.76 -2.87
CA LEU A 9 3.10 -22.84 -2.67
C LEU A 9 3.48 -23.57 -1.39
N LEU A 10 2.84 -23.23 -0.27
CA LEU A 10 3.10 -23.87 1.03
C LEU A 10 2.73 -25.36 1.01
N ALA A 11 1.64 -25.73 0.32
CA ALA A 11 1.25 -27.13 0.15
C ALA A 11 2.30 -27.92 -0.64
N HIS A 12 2.84 -27.35 -1.72
CA HIS A 12 3.91 -27.97 -2.49
C HIS A 12 5.20 -28.10 -1.68
N VAL A 13 5.62 -27.03 -0.96
CA VAL A 13 6.78 -27.11 -0.07
C VAL A 13 6.58 -28.20 0.98
N ARG A 14 5.43 -28.25 1.65
CA ARG A 14 5.11 -29.29 2.65
C ARG A 14 5.16 -30.68 2.08
N ALA A 15 4.64 -30.89 0.87
CA ALA A 15 4.69 -32.18 0.19
C ALA A 15 6.11 -32.66 -0.09
N ILE A 16 7.02 -31.74 -0.42
CA ILE A 16 8.43 -32.04 -0.70
C ILE A 16 9.21 -32.33 0.58
N VAL A 17 9.08 -31.48 1.61
CA VAL A 17 9.93 -31.57 2.81
C VAL A 17 9.37 -32.54 3.86
N GLY A 18 8.09 -32.90 3.77
CA GLY A 18 7.41 -33.79 4.71
C GLY A 18 7.05 -33.11 6.05
N PRO A 19 6.41 -33.85 6.99
CA PRO A 19 5.88 -33.27 8.22
C PRO A 19 6.95 -33.00 9.30
N GLY A 20 8.17 -33.50 9.11
CA GLY A 20 9.25 -33.37 10.09
C GLY A 20 10.10 -32.10 9.96
N VAL A 21 9.91 -31.33 8.87
CA VAL A 21 10.61 -30.09 8.62
C VAL A 21 9.72 -28.90 8.98
N VAL A 22 10.25 -27.99 9.78
CA VAL A 22 9.52 -26.74 10.12
C VAL A 22 9.46 -25.84 8.90
N VAL A 23 8.24 -25.43 8.53
CA VAL A 23 7.96 -24.51 7.43
C VAL A 23 7.35 -23.24 8.00
N GLY A 24 8.00 -22.10 7.73
CA GLY A 24 7.48 -20.78 8.09
C GLY A 24 7.38 -19.88 6.89
N ALA A 25 6.46 -18.92 6.93
CA ALA A 25 6.34 -17.89 5.91
C ALA A 25 6.07 -16.51 6.52
N GLU A 26 6.74 -15.51 5.95
CA GLU A 26 6.46 -14.12 6.20
C GLU A 26 5.43 -13.62 5.17
N LEU A 27 4.45 -12.85 5.63
CA LEU A 27 3.32 -12.45 4.82
C LEU A 27 3.15 -10.93 4.81
N ASP A 28 2.80 -10.40 3.65
CA ASP A 28 2.22 -9.07 3.55
C ASP A 28 0.83 -9.06 4.20
N PRO A 29 0.41 -8.05 5.00
CA PRO A 29 -0.92 -7.98 5.59
C PRO A 29 -2.06 -7.86 4.55
N HIS A 30 -1.73 -7.58 3.29
CA HIS A 30 -2.70 -7.63 2.19
C HIS A 30 -3.01 -9.07 1.71
N ASN A 31 -2.41 -10.09 2.31
CA ASN A 31 -2.71 -11.50 1.98
C ASN A 31 -4.16 -11.87 2.33
N HIS A 32 -4.63 -12.96 1.72
CA HIS A 32 -5.93 -13.55 1.98
C HIS A 32 -5.76 -14.84 2.80
N LEU A 33 -5.35 -14.71 4.06
CA LEU A 33 -5.00 -15.83 4.93
C LEU A 33 -6.01 -16.98 4.81
N SER A 34 -5.60 -18.04 4.11
CA SER A 34 -6.43 -19.20 3.84
C SER A 34 -6.20 -20.33 4.85
N GLU A 35 -7.13 -21.27 4.90
CA GLU A 35 -6.95 -22.52 5.67
C GLU A 35 -5.75 -23.33 5.13
N ALA A 36 -5.51 -23.32 3.82
CA ALA A 36 -4.39 -24.02 3.21
C ALA A 36 -3.05 -23.44 3.66
N MET A 37 -2.92 -22.12 3.79
CA MET A 37 -1.72 -21.49 4.33
C MET A 37 -1.45 -21.95 5.77
N VAL A 38 -2.46 -21.88 6.64
CA VAL A 38 -2.33 -22.22 8.07
C VAL A 38 -2.05 -23.72 8.27
N ARG A 39 -2.62 -24.59 7.43
CA ARG A 39 -2.43 -26.05 7.54
C ARG A 39 -1.04 -26.50 7.08
N ASN A 40 -0.44 -25.84 6.12
CA ASN A 40 0.82 -26.27 5.50
C ASN A 40 2.07 -25.57 6.06
N ALA A 41 1.89 -24.53 6.88
CA ALA A 41 2.98 -23.87 7.61
C ALA A 41 2.89 -24.17 9.11
N ASP A 42 4.05 -24.25 9.78
CA ASP A 42 4.12 -24.31 11.24
C ASP A 42 4.01 -22.93 11.88
N VAL A 43 4.52 -21.88 11.19
CA VAL A 43 4.48 -20.49 11.64
C VAL A 43 4.26 -19.57 10.46
N LEU A 44 3.28 -18.67 10.59
CA LEU A 44 3.05 -17.57 9.67
C LEU A 44 3.15 -16.25 10.44
N VAL A 45 3.91 -15.29 9.92
CA VAL A 45 4.06 -13.96 10.52
C VAL A 45 3.76 -12.92 9.45
N ALA A 46 2.77 -12.05 9.67
CA ALA A 46 2.52 -10.92 8.77
C ALA A 46 3.23 -9.65 9.26
N PHE A 47 3.58 -8.76 8.32
CA PHE A 47 4.00 -7.41 8.66
C PHE A 47 2.92 -6.75 9.53
N LYS A 48 3.35 -5.95 10.51
CA LYS A 48 2.43 -5.27 11.44
C LYS A 48 2.23 -3.82 11.07
N GLU A 49 3.09 -3.30 10.18
CA GLU A 49 3.06 -1.92 9.75
C GLU A 49 2.52 -1.74 8.33
N TYR A 50 1.77 -0.65 8.15
CA TYR A 50 1.38 -0.14 6.85
C TYR A 50 1.57 1.38 6.82
N PRO A 51 2.66 1.87 6.22
CA PRO A 51 3.64 1.26 5.29
C PRO A 51 4.43 0.08 5.88
N HIS A 52 4.84 -0.86 5.04
CA HIS A 52 5.59 -2.08 5.42
C HIS A 52 7.04 -1.74 5.78
N THR A 53 7.23 -1.12 6.93
CA THR A 53 8.55 -0.66 7.40
C THR A 53 9.22 -1.66 8.32
N ASP A 54 8.54 -2.73 8.71
CA ASP A 54 8.98 -3.72 9.70
C ASP A 54 9.30 -5.11 9.09
N MET A 55 9.44 -5.21 7.77
CA MET A 55 9.73 -6.48 7.07
C MET A 55 10.92 -7.23 7.66
N LEU A 56 12.04 -6.54 7.91
CA LEU A 56 13.24 -7.18 8.46
C LEU A 56 13.03 -7.70 9.88
N GLU A 57 12.31 -6.97 10.71
CA GLU A 57 11.97 -7.36 12.08
C GLU A 57 11.05 -8.58 12.09
N ARG A 58 10.07 -8.62 11.19
CA ARG A 58 9.16 -9.77 11.06
C ARG A 58 9.88 -11.00 10.52
N GLY A 59 10.78 -10.84 9.56
CA GLY A 59 11.62 -11.94 9.09
C GLY A 59 12.49 -12.53 10.22
N ARG A 60 13.09 -11.69 11.07
CA ARG A 60 13.83 -12.14 12.25
C ARG A 60 12.96 -12.86 13.28
N GLU A 61 11.76 -12.35 13.54
CA GLU A 61 10.77 -13.01 14.40
C GLU A 61 10.42 -14.40 13.86
N LEU A 62 10.09 -14.50 12.57
CA LEU A 62 9.78 -15.76 11.93
C LEU A 62 10.92 -16.78 12.06
N VAL A 63 12.15 -16.39 11.77
CA VAL A 63 13.31 -17.28 11.86
C VAL A 63 13.51 -17.76 13.31
N ALA A 64 13.38 -16.88 14.30
CA ALA A 64 13.51 -17.25 15.72
C ALA A 64 12.43 -18.24 16.17
N LEU A 65 11.17 -18.04 15.74
CA LEU A 65 10.06 -18.94 16.04
C LEU A 65 10.24 -20.31 15.35
N CYS A 66 10.67 -20.33 14.09
CA CYS A 66 10.97 -21.58 13.37
C CYS A 66 12.11 -22.35 14.02
N GLU A 67 13.19 -21.67 14.43
CA GLU A 67 14.32 -22.32 15.13
C GLU A 67 13.87 -22.89 16.49
N ALA A 68 13.14 -22.12 17.29
CA ALA A 68 12.61 -22.58 18.58
C ALA A 68 11.68 -23.78 18.41
N THR A 69 10.86 -23.80 17.37
CA THR A 69 9.96 -24.91 17.00
C THR A 69 10.77 -26.15 16.62
N ARG A 70 11.78 -26.00 15.74
CA ARG A 70 12.67 -27.08 15.33
C ARG A 70 13.41 -27.73 16.49
N LEU A 71 13.78 -26.93 17.48
CA LEU A 71 14.49 -27.39 18.69
C LEU A 71 13.53 -27.94 19.76
N GLY A 72 12.22 -27.97 19.51
CA GLY A 72 11.20 -28.44 20.46
C GLY A 72 11.01 -27.53 21.68
N ARG A 73 11.59 -26.32 21.68
CA ARG A 73 11.47 -25.34 22.77
C ARG A 73 10.03 -24.83 22.87
N ILE A 74 9.39 -24.60 21.72
CA ILE A 74 7.99 -24.23 21.59
C ILE A 74 7.26 -25.20 20.66
N LYS A 75 5.92 -25.21 20.76
CA LYS A 75 5.03 -25.90 19.83
C LYS A 75 3.89 -24.95 19.45
N PRO A 76 4.07 -24.16 18.38
CA PRO A 76 3.08 -23.17 17.96
C PRO A 76 1.72 -23.83 17.69
N VAL A 77 0.66 -23.25 18.20
CA VAL A 77 -0.71 -23.62 17.91
C VAL A 77 -1.43 -22.38 17.39
N ALA A 78 -1.95 -22.47 16.18
CA ALA A 78 -2.63 -21.37 15.50
C ALA A 78 -4.11 -21.29 15.87
N ALA A 79 -4.63 -20.07 15.97
CA ALA A 79 -6.04 -19.75 15.90
C ALA A 79 -6.27 -18.61 14.92
N VAL A 80 -7.28 -18.76 14.06
CA VAL A 80 -7.68 -17.76 13.08
C VAL A 80 -9.13 -17.37 13.30
N VAL A 81 -9.41 -16.05 13.26
CA VAL A 81 -10.78 -15.52 13.29
C VAL A 81 -10.96 -14.58 12.11
N ASP A 82 -11.97 -14.84 11.27
CA ASP A 82 -12.41 -13.93 10.18
C ASP A 82 -13.27 -12.82 10.78
N CYS A 83 -12.85 -11.57 10.61
CA CYS A 83 -13.58 -10.40 11.10
C CYS A 83 -14.77 -10.01 10.20
N GLN A 84 -14.99 -10.72 9.10
CA GLN A 84 -16.06 -10.44 8.13
C GLN A 84 -16.05 -9.00 7.62
N MET A 85 -14.84 -8.46 7.41
CA MET A 85 -14.65 -7.11 6.90
C MET A 85 -13.44 -7.05 5.96
N VAL A 86 -13.35 -5.98 5.18
CA VAL A 86 -12.19 -5.67 4.34
C VAL A 86 -11.86 -4.19 4.47
N VAL A 87 -10.91 -3.88 5.34
CA VAL A 87 -10.48 -2.50 5.64
C VAL A 87 -8.96 -2.46 5.78
N PRO A 88 -8.25 -1.64 5.01
CA PRO A 88 -6.81 -1.44 5.20
C PRO A 88 -6.55 -0.68 6.50
N PHE A 89 -5.60 -1.16 7.30
CA PHE A 89 -5.22 -0.52 8.56
C PHE A 89 -4.03 0.40 8.35
N HIS A 90 -4.26 1.71 8.33
CA HIS A 90 -3.18 2.68 8.32
C HIS A 90 -2.55 2.79 9.71
N THR A 91 -1.50 2.02 9.99
CA THR A 91 -0.85 1.94 11.31
C THR A 91 -0.13 3.24 11.72
N THR A 92 -0.08 4.20 10.81
CA THR A 92 0.45 5.56 11.07
C THR A 92 -0.51 6.47 11.81
N ARG A 93 -1.75 6.03 12.09
CA ARG A 93 -2.80 6.81 12.77
C ARG A 93 -3.58 5.98 13.78
N GLN A 94 -4.22 6.65 14.74
CA GLN A 94 -5.18 6.01 15.63
C GLN A 94 -6.49 5.66 14.89
N PRO A 95 -7.17 4.58 15.28
CA PRO A 95 -6.85 3.65 16.39
C PRO A 95 -5.87 2.52 16.00
N ALA A 96 -5.51 2.36 14.71
CA ALA A 96 -4.68 1.25 14.25
C ALA A 96 -3.30 1.25 14.94
N ARG A 97 -2.68 2.42 15.17
CA ARG A 97 -1.40 2.52 15.87
C ARG A 97 -1.48 1.91 17.28
N GLY A 98 -2.46 2.32 18.07
CA GLY A 98 -2.64 1.80 19.43
C GLY A 98 -2.96 0.31 19.47
N LEU A 99 -3.69 -0.23 18.47
CA LEU A 99 -3.96 -1.65 18.34
C LEU A 99 -2.67 -2.44 18.07
N VAL A 100 -1.85 -2.00 17.13
CA VAL A 100 -0.57 -2.66 16.79
C VAL A 100 0.40 -2.60 17.97
N ASP A 101 0.52 -1.46 18.66
CA ASP A 101 1.39 -1.33 19.84
C ASP A 101 1.01 -2.32 20.95
N ARG A 102 -0.30 -2.50 21.22
CA ARG A 102 -0.76 -3.49 22.21
C ARG A 102 -0.50 -4.93 21.77
N ILE A 103 -0.69 -5.25 20.50
CA ILE A 103 -0.40 -6.58 19.95
C ILE A 103 1.07 -6.91 20.15
N GLN A 104 1.96 -6.01 19.76
CA GLN A 104 3.41 -6.21 19.94
C GLN A 104 3.81 -6.34 21.41
N ALA A 105 3.13 -5.64 22.32
CA ALA A 105 3.38 -5.75 23.76
C ALA A 105 2.94 -7.09 24.37
N MET A 106 2.03 -7.83 23.72
CA MET A 106 1.58 -9.16 24.16
C MET A 106 2.52 -10.27 23.70
N GLU A 107 3.22 -10.09 22.60
CA GLU A 107 4.08 -11.11 22.01
C GLU A 107 5.29 -11.44 22.87
N GLY A 108 5.68 -12.70 22.89
CA GLY A 108 6.79 -13.21 23.72
C GLY A 108 6.47 -13.30 25.21
N ARG A 109 5.21 -13.10 25.62
CA ARG A 109 4.77 -13.13 27.03
C ARG A 109 3.61 -14.10 27.25
N ASP A 110 3.55 -14.70 28.41
CA ASP A 110 2.43 -15.55 28.85
C ASP A 110 2.02 -16.65 27.84
N GLY A 111 3.01 -17.17 27.08
CA GLY A 111 2.78 -18.20 26.07
C GLY A 111 2.25 -17.69 24.73
N VAL A 112 2.06 -16.38 24.55
CA VAL A 112 1.73 -15.79 23.25
C VAL A 112 3.00 -15.67 22.43
N LEU A 113 3.03 -16.31 21.24
CA LEU A 113 4.20 -16.36 20.38
C LEU A 113 4.22 -15.26 19.34
N SER A 114 3.11 -15.11 18.60
CA SER A 114 2.95 -14.09 17.55
C SER A 114 1.49 -13.78 17.29
N ILE A 115 1.19 -12.56 16.90
CA ILE A 115 -0.15 -12.08 16.53
C ILE A 115 -0.05 -11.33 15.22
N SER A 116 -0.80 -11.74 14.21
CA SER A 116 -0.86 -11.06 12.92
C SER A 116 -2.29 -10.57 12.64
N LEU A 117 -2.38 -9.30 12.22
CA LEU A 117 -3.62 -8.72 11.67
C LEU A 117 -3.45 -8.61 10.17
N THR A 118 -4.15 -9.45 9.42
CA THR A 118 -4.16 -9.34 7.96
C THR A 118 -5.43 -8.62 7.55
N HIS A 119 -5.31 -7.56 6.77
CA HIS A 119 -6.51 -6.81 6.33
C HIS A 119 -7.02 -7.23 4.94
N GLY A 120 -6.27 -8.09 4.25
CA GLY A 120 -6.63 -8.55 2.92
C GLY A 120 -6.43 -7.46 1.86
N PHE A 121 -6.72 -7.83 0.63
CA PHE A 121 -6.57 -6.95 -0.53
C PHE A 121 -7.92 -6.78 -1.23
N SER A 122 -8.52 -5.62 -1.08
CA SER A 122 -9.89 -5.34 -1.54
C SER A 122 -10.10 -5.43 -3.06
N LEU A 123 -9.04 -5.46 -3.86
CA LEU A 123 -9.12 -5.64 -5.31
C LEU A 123 -9.05 -7.11 -5.74
N GLY A 124 -8.84 -8.04 -4.80
CA GLY A 124 -8.86 -9.48 -5.05
C GLY A 124 -10.26 -10.06 -4.86
N ASP A 125 -10.81 -10.73 -5.89
CA ASP A 125 -12.09 -11.46 -5.78
C ASP A 125 -11.82 -12.95 -5.54
N VAL A 126 -11.52 -13.29 -4.28
CA VAL A 126 -11.22 -14.65 -3.85
C VAL A 126 -12.03 -15.02 -2.60
N PRO A 127 -12.32 -16.33 -2.37
CA PRO A 127 -13.19 -16.74 -1.25
C PRO A 127 -12.70 -16.28 0.13
N ASP A 128 -11.39 -16.26 0.36
CA ASP A 128 -10.79 -15.95 1.65
C ASP A 128 -10.45 -14.45 1.83
N MET A 129 -10.88 -13.58 0.90
CA MET A 129 -10.65 -12.14 0.99
C MET A 129 -11.19 -11.55 2.28
N GLY A 130 -10.39 -10.70 2.92
CA GLY A 130 -10.82 -9.88 4.06
C GLY A 130 -9.90 -9.97 5.27
N THR A 131 -10.32 -9.23 6.29
CA THR A 131 -9.56 -9.04 7.54
C THR A 131 -9.64 -10.28 8.42
N LYS A 132 -8.47 -10.76 8.87
CA LYS A 132 -8.38 -11.89 9.81
C LYS A 132 -7.38 -11.60 10.91
N VAL A 133 -7.63 -12.19 12.06
CA VAL A 133 -6.72 -12.23 13.21
C VAL A 133 -6.13 -13.62 13.29
N LEU A 134 -4.80 -13.72 13.23
CA LEU A 134 -4.05 -14.96 13.44
C LEU A 134 -3.25 -14.83 14.73
N VAL A 135 -3.42 -15.78 15.63
CA VAL A 135 -2.69 -15.86 16.90
C VAL A 135 -1.99 -17.21 17.02
N TYR A 136 -0.71 -17.17 17.37
CA TYR A 136 0.04 -18.36 17.78
C TYR A 136 0.31 -18.31 19.29
N CYS A 137 -0.06 -19.41 20.01
CA CYS A 137 0.35 -19.63 21.39
C CYS A 137 1.19 -20.91 21.51
N ASP A 138 2.06 -20.98 22.55
CA ASP A 138 2.82 -22.19 22.83
C ASP A 138 1.94 -23.27 23.48
N ARG A 139 1.73 -24.38 22.77
CA ARG A 139 1.00 -25.58 23.26
C ARG A 139 -0.42 -25.33 23.79
N ASN A 140 -1.01 -24.17 23.55
CA ASN A 140 -2.29 -23.78 24.15
C ASN A 140 -3.32 -23.29 23.13
N ALA A 141 -4.10 -24.22 22.58
CA ALA A 141 -5.13 -23.91 21.58
C ALA A 141 -6.27 -23.05 22.17
N GLN A 142 -6.64 -23.27 23.42
CA GLN A 142 -7.72 -22.53 24.08
C GLN A 142 -7.32 -21.05 24.27
N GLN A 143 -6.08 -20.80 24.68
CA GLN A 143 -5.56 -19.45 24.83
C GLN A 143 -5.48 -18.74 23.46
N ALA A 144 -4.96 -19.42 22.42
CA ALA A 144 -4.89 -18.88 21.07
C ALA A 144 -6.28 -18.49 20.55
N GLN A 145 -7.27 -19.39 20.68
CA GLN A 145 -8.64 -19.13 20.24
C GLN A 145 -9.31 -18.00 21.03
N GLY A 146 -9.13 -17.98 22.36
CA GLY A 146 -9.70 -16.94 23.20
C GLY A 146 -9.11 -15.57 22.90
N LEU A 147 -7.79 -15.48 22.66
CA LEU A 147 -7.12 -14.23 22.32
C LEU A 147 -7.51 -13.76 20.91
N ALA A 148 -7.50 -14.68 19.93
CA ALA A 148 -7.89 -14.35 18.56
C ALA A 148 -9.32 -13.79 18.49
N ARG A 149 -10.26 -14.38 19.25
CA ARG A 149 -11.64 -13.90 19.32
C ARG A 149 -11.73 -12.49 19.92
N ARG A 150 -11.10 -12.25 21.08
CA ARG A 150 -11.11 -10.92 21.71
C ARG A 150 -10.53 -9.83 20.81
N LEU A 151 -9.42 -10.12 20.13
CA LEU A 151 -8.82 -9.17 19.20
C LEU A 151 -9.69 -8.94 17.96
N ALA A 152 -10.34 -9.99 17.45
CA ALA A 152 -11.26 -9.87 16.32
C ALA A 152 -12.49 -9.01 16.70
N ASP A 153 -13.07 -9.23 17.87
CA ASP A 153 -14.20 -8.45 18.38
C ASP A 153 -13.82 -6.97 18.55
N GLU A 154 -12.59 -6.69 19.03
CA GLU A 154 -12.07 -5.32 19.11
C GLU A 154 -11.90 -4.69 17.72
N VAL A 155 -11.29 -5.41 16.76
CA VAL A 155 -11.10 -4.94 15.38
C VAL A 155 -12.45 -4.65 14.72
N ILE A 156 -13.44 -5.54 14.89
CA ILE A 156 -14.81 -5.34 14.39
C ILE A 156 -15.44 -4.08 15.00
N GLY A 157 -15.29 -3.89 16.31
CA GLY A 157 -15.80 -2.70 17.01
C GLY A 157 -15.16 -1.38 16.56
N LEU A 158 -13.94 -1.45 16.03
CA LEU A 158 -13.19 -0.28 15.53
C LEU A 158 -13.34 -0.05 14.01
N ARG A 159 -14.08 -0.88 13.29
CA ARG A 159 -14.11 -0.94 11.82
C ARG A 159 -14.34 0.41 11.13
N GLU A 160 -15.26 1.22 11.63
CA GLU A 160 -15.58 2.54 11.07
C GLU A 160 -14.43 3.55 11.28
N GLN A 161 -13.76 3.48 12.45
CA GLN A 161 -12.62 4.33 12.77
C GLN A 161 -11.34 3.91 12.02
N LEU A 162 -11.20 2.62 11.73
CA LEU A 162 -10.12 2.06 10.92
C LEU A 162 -10.26 2.44 9.44
N ALA A 163 -11.48 2.58 8.95
CA ALA A 163 -11.75 2.93 7.57
C ALA A 163 -11.11 4.26 7.15
N VAL A 164 -10.52 4.29 5.97
CA VAL A 164 -9.90 5.48 5.41
C VAL A 164 -10.96 6.34 4.74
N ARG A 165 -11.01 7.63 5.10
CA ARG A 165 -11.85 8.60 4.39
C ARG A 165 -11.13 9.05 3.12
N TYR A 166 -11.74 8.84 1.98
CA TYR A 166 -11.28 9.33 0.69
C TYR A 166 -12.12 10.54 0.29
N LEU A 167 -11.44 11.65 0.00
CA LEU A 167 -12.09 12.90 -0.43
C LEU A 167 -12.26 12.89 -1.95
N PRO A 168 -13.41 13.33 -2.50
CA PRO A 168 -13.51 13.67 -3.91
C PRO A 168 -12.39 14.64 -4.32
N ILE A 169 -12.00 14.65 -5.60
CA ILE A 169 -10.87 15.45 -6.10
C ILE A 169 -11.01 16.93 -5.70
N ASP A 170 -12.17 17.53 -5.95
CA ASP A 170 -12.37 18.96 -5.65
C ASP A 170 -12.30 19.27 -4.16
N GLU A 171 -12.92 18.42 -3.31
CA GLU A 171 -12.84 18.58 -1.85
C GLU A 171 -11.41 18.43 -1.35
N ALA A 172 -10.63 17.50 -1.91
CA ALA A 172 -9.23 17.31 -1.56
C ALA A 172 -8.37 18.51 -1.95
N LEU A 173 -8.59 19.05 -3.14
CA LEU A 173 -7.91 20.26 -3.62
C LEU A 173 -8.29 21.49 -2.79
N ASP A 174 -9.58 21.68 -2.46
CA ASP A 174 -10.05 22.78 -1.59
C ASP A 174 -9.44 22.67 -0.21
N ALA A 175 -9.45 21.48 0.38
CA ALA A 175 -8.84 21.23 1.68
C ALA A 175 -7.33 21.49 1.66
N ALA A 176 -6.63 21.11 0.59
CA ALA A 176 -5.20 21.38 0.44
C ALA A 176 -4.90 22.88 0.28
N LEU A 177 -5.73 23.58 -0.48
CA LEU A 177 -5.60 25.02 -0.70
C LEU A 177 -6.00 25.88 0.52
N ALA A 178 -6.68 25.30 1.50
CA ALA A 178 -7.01 25.99 2.76
C ALA A 178 -5.81 26.11 3.72
N PHE A 179 -4.72 25.37 3.49
CA PHE A 179 -3.49 25.52 4.28
C PHE A 179 -2.66 26.70 3.76
N ASP A 180 -2.22 27.55 4.65
CA ASP A 180 -1.39 28.73 4.31
C ASP A 180 0.00 28.33 3.82
N THR A 181 0.52 27.20 4.30
CA THR A 181 1.85 26.66 3.94
C THR A 181 1.74 25.20 3.55
N GLY A 182 2.61 24.77 2.59
CA GLY A 182 2.69 23.38 2.14
C GLY A 182 3.94 22.65 2.64
N PRO A 183 4.21 21.47 2.06
CA PRO A 183 3.33 20.77 1.15
C PRO A 183 2.15 20.05 1.85
N VAL A 184 0.98 20.11 1.26
CA VAL A 184 -0.08 19.14 1.53
C VAL A 184 0.07 18.00 0.53
N VAL A 185 0.22 16.78 1.03
CA VAL A 185 0.41 15.59 0.18
C VAL A 185 -0.94 14.94 -0.10
N LEU A 186 -1.28 14.79 -1.36
CA LEU A 186 -2.49 14.13 -1.85
C LEU A 186 -2.14 12.73 -2.38
N ALA A 187 -2.65 11.70 -1.74
CA ALA A 187 -2.45 10.32 -2.16
C ALA A 187 -3.47 9.92 -3.23
N ASP A 188 -3.01 9.74 -4.47
CA ASP A 188 -3.80 9.16 -5.56
C ASP A 188 -3.79 7.62 -5.44
N ARG A 189 -4.60 7.11 -4.51
CA ARG A 189 -4.71 5.68 -4.25
C ARG A 189 -5.22 4.90 -5.46
N ALA A 190 -6.13 5.50 -6.21
CA ALA A 190 -6.78 4.83 -7.33
C ALA A 190 -5.82 4.53 -8.49
N ASP A 191 -4.68 5.23 -8.52
CA ASP A 191 -3.63 5.01 -9.52
C ASP A 191 -2.30 4.56 -8.87
N ASN A 192 -2.38 3.76 -7.81
CA ASN A 192 -1.21 3.17 -7.16
C ASN A 192 -0.64 1.99 -7.94
N PRO A 193 0.56 2.08 -8.54
CA PRO A 193 1.21 0.95 -9.22
C PRO A 193 1.44 -0.27 -8.34
N GLY A 194 1.65 -0.06 -7.02
CA GLY A 194 1.78 -1.16 -6.05
C GLY A 194 0.50 -1.97 -5.85
N SER A 195 -0.65 -1.40 -6.20
CA SER A 195 -1.95 -2.09 -6.20
C SER A 195 -2.35 -2.62 -7.59
N GLY A 196 -1.44 -2.56 -8.58
CA GLY A 196 -1.69 -3.02 -9.93
C GLY A 196 -2.20 -1.95 -10.90
N ALA A 197 -2.41 -0.70 -10.45
CA ALA A 197 -2.80 0.38 -11.34
C ALA A 197 -1.65 0.81 -12.26
N PRO A 198 -1.95 1.46 -13.39
CA PRO A 198 -0.93 1.89 -14.35
C PRO A 198 0.08 2.89 -13.79
N GLY A 199 -0.36 3.87 -13.01
CA GLY A 199 0.47 4.98 -12.54
C GLY A 199 0.55 6.14 -13.53
N ASP A 200 -0.34 6.19 -14.52
CA ASP A 200 -0.38 7.21 -15.58
C ASP A 200 -1.68 8.06 -15.57
N SER A 201 -2.50 7.93 -14.52
CA SER A 201 -3.80 8.60 -14.44
C SER A 201 -3.67 10.12 -14.40
N THR A 202 -4.52 10.78 -15.19
CA THR A 202 -4.52 12.23 -15.40
C THR A 202 -5.61 12.98 -14.62
N PHE A 203 -6.54 12.31 -13.96
CA PHE A 203 -7.74 12.93 -13.37
C PHE A 203 -7.41 14.09 -12.41
N ILE A 204 -6.49 13.88 -11.46
CA ILE A 204 -6.12 14.93 -10.49
C ILE A 204 -5.34 16.05 -11.19
N LEU A 205 -4.34 15.72 -12.03
CA LEU A 205 -3.56 16.70 -12.77
C LEU A 205 -4.44 17.55 -13.69
N ARG A 206 -5.36 16.92 -14.44
CA ARG A 206 -6.36 17.62 -15.27
C ARG A 206 -7.16 18.62 -14.45
N ARG A 207 -7.68 18.18 -13.30
CA ARG A 207 -8.49 19.04 -12.45
C ARG A 207 -7.71 20.21 -11.87
N MET A 208 -6.43 19.99 -11.54
CA MET A 208 -5.54 21.07 -11.09
C MET A 208 -5.31 22.11 -12.20
N LEU A 209 -5.07 21.67 -13.43
CA LEU A 209 -4.92 22.56 -14.60
C LEU A 209 -6.20 23.35 -14.89
N GLU A 210 -7.36 22.69 -14.92
CA GLU A 210 -8.67 23.33 -15.12
C GLU A 210 -8.96 24.41 -14.07
N ARG A 211 -8.47 24.23 -12.84
CA ARG A 211 -8.63 25.20 -11.74
C ARG A 211 -7.54 26.25 -11.67
N GLY A 212 -6.54 26.21 -12.56
CA GLY A 212 -5.41 27.13 -12.57
C GLY A 212 -4.53 27.04 -11.31
N ILE A 213 -4.45 25.85 -10.69
CA ILE A 213 -3.62 25.61 -9.51
C ILE A 213 -2.14 25.62 -9.93
N THR A 214 -1.32 26.38 -9.21
CA THR A 214 0.12 26.49 -9.43
C THR A 214 0.90 26.17 -8.16
N GLY A 215 2.23 26.07 -8.26
CA GLY A 215 3.08 25.77 -7.10
C GLY A 215 2.87 24.37 -6.57
N ALA A 216 2.62 23.43 -7.47
CA ALA A 216 2.34 22.03 -7.12
C ALA A 216 3.31 21.07 -7.82
N ALA A 217 3.43 19.84 -7.29
CA ALA A 217 4.15 18.74 -7.92
C ALA A 217 3.26 17.50 -8.03
N VAL A 218 3.43 16.74 -9.13
CA VAL A 218 2.68 15.49 -9.39
C VAL A 218 3.65 14.41 -9.82
N GLY A 219 3.55 13.21 -9.21
CA GLY A 219 4.36 12.06 -9.64
C GLY A 219 4.63 11.02 -8.57
N PRO A 220 5.54 10.07 -8.88
CA PRO A 220 6.03 9.82 -10.22
C PRO A 220 4.93 9.24 -11.11
N MET A 221 4.78 9.76 -12.33
CA MET A 221 3.85 9.24 -13.34
C MET A 221 4.59 8.31 -14.29
N TRP A 222 4.04 7.13 -14.53
CA TRP A 222 4.63 6.20 -15.48
C TRP A 222 4.26 6.55 -16.91
N ASP A 223 5.21 7.07 -17.66
CA ASP A 223 5.04 7.42 -19.07
C ASP A 223 6.36 7.30 -19.85
N PRO A 224 6.76 6.07 -20.22
CA PRO A 224 8.06 5.85 -20.89
C PRO A 224 8.19 6.56 -22.25
N VAL A 225 7.07 6.81 -22.93
CA VAL A 225 7.09 7.51 -24.21
C VAL A 225 7.37 9.01 -24.01
N ALA A 226 6.69 9.63 -23.04
CA ALA A 226 6.92 11.04 -22.71
C ALA A 226 8.35 11.25 -22.16
N VAL A 227 8.86 10.32 -21.34
CA VAL A 227 10.26 10.36 -20.85
C VAL A 227 11.22 10.35 -22.03
N ARG A 228 11.10 9.41 -22.97
CA ARG A 228 11.96 9.31 -24.15
C ARG A 228 11.92 10.60 -24.97
N THR A 229 10.72 11.14 -25.22
CA THR A 229 10.57 12.41 -25.98
C THR A 229 11.25 13.57 -25.25
N ALA A 230 11.15 13.64 -23.92
CA ALA A 230 11.85 14.65 -23.13
C ALA A 230 13.38 14.51 -23.23
N PHE A 231 13.90 13.27 -23.22
CA PHE A 231 15.34 13.00 -23.40
C PHE A 231 15.83 13.41 -24.80
N GLU A 232 15.05 13.13 -25.85
CA GLU A 232 15.39 13.54 -27.22
C GLU A 232 15.38 15.07 -27.39
N ALA A 233 14.49 15.77 -26.65
CA ALA A 233 14.42 17.25 -26.69
C ALA A 233 15.55 17.92 -25.88
N GLY A 234 15.97 17.30 -24.77
CA GLY A 234 17.03 17.81 -23.90
C GLY A 234 16.54 18.79 -22.82
N GLU A 235 17.37 18.99 -21.79
CA GLU A 235 17.08 19.94 -20.70
C GLU A 235 16.98 21.39 -21.23
N GLY A 236 16.01 22.13 -20.70
CA GLY A 236 15.69 23.51 -21.11
C GLY A 236 14.77 23.58 -22.34
N ALA A 237 14.52 22.47 -23.03
CA ALA A 237 13.64 22.44 -24.20
C ALA A 237 12.19 22.80 -23.83
N ARG A 238 11.55 23.57 -24.73
CA ARG A 238 10.11 23.84 -24.68
C ARG A 238 9.41 23.07 -25.79
N LEU A 239 8.42 22.28 -25.43
CA LEU A 239 7.71 21.44 -26.40
C LEU A 239 6.28 21.17 -25.95
N GLN A 240 5.44 20.78 -26.89
CA GLN A 240 4.14 20.18 -26.59
C GLN A 240 4.35 18.69 -26.37
N LEU A 241 3.97 18.20 -25.19
CA LEU A 241 4.16 16.82 -24.78
C LEU A 241 2.84 16.19 -24.35
N ARG A 242 2.52 15.04 -24.88
CA ARG A 242 1.36 14.25 -24.45
C ARG A 242 1.71 13.38 -23.25
N VAL A 243 1.07 13.64 -22.09
CA VAL A 243 1.40 13.04 -20.80
C VAL A 243 0.24 12.23 -20.23
N GLY A 244 0.55 11.03 -19.74
CA GLY A 244 -0.39 10.13 -19.04
C GLY A 244 -1.58 9.69 -19.87
N GLY A 245 -2.55 9.03 -19.24
CA GLY A 245 -3.83 8.64 -19.84
C GLY A 245 -3.72 7.68 -21.02
N LYS A 246 -2.65 6.87 -21.10
CA LYS A 246 -2.33 6.06 -22.31
C LYS A 246 -2.70 4.58 -22.18
N ILE A 247 -2.91 4.07 -20.95
CA ILE A 247 -3.07 2.64 -20.73
C ILE A 247 -4.52 2.20 -20.92
N GLY A 248 -5.49 3.02 -20.53
CA GLY A 248 -6.89 2.68 -20.72
C GLY A 248 -7.84 3.65 -20.03
N PRO A 249 -9.14 3.36 -20.06
CA PRO A 249 -10.16 4.28 -19.52
C PRO A 249 -9.98 4.64 -18.04
N SER A 250 -9.39 3.73 -17.25
CA SER A 250 -9.08 3.97 -15.83
C SER A 250 -7.95 4.97 -15.60
N SER A 251 -7.20 5.32 -16.64
CA SER A 251 -6.15 6.34 -16.60
C SER A 251 -6.66 7.75 -16.95
N GLY A 252 -7.90 7.87 -17.44
CA GLY A 252 -8.42 9.12 -18.02
C GLY A 252 -7.84 9.41 -19.40
N ASP A 253 -8.19 10.57 -19.97
CA ASP A 253 -7.66 10.99 -21.26
C ASP A 253 -6.25 11.57 -21.12
N PRO A 254 -5.35 11.39 -22.10
CA PRO A 254 -4.05 12.05 -22.14
C PRO A 254 -4.16 13.57 -22.06
N LEU A 255 -3.11 14.22 -21.58
CA LEU A 255 -2.98 15.66 -21.51
C LEU A 255 -1.92 16.12 -22.50
N ASP A 256 -2.29 17.01 -23.42
CA ASP A 256 -1.33 17.71 -24.29
C ASP A 256 -0.87 19.01 -23.58
N LEU A 257 0.37 19.02 -23.10
CA LEU A 257 0.92 20.06 -22.25
C LEU A 257 2.00 20.86 -22.98
N ASP A 258 1.88 22.19 -22.99
CA ASP A 258 3.01 23.03 -23.29
C ASP A 258 3.94 23.05 -22.08
N CYS A 259 5.11 22.45 -22.19
CA CYS A 259 5.99 22.22 -21.07
C CYS A 259 7.44 22.60 -21.33
N THR A 260 8.18 22.81 -20.24
CA THR A 260 9.63 22.97 -20.23
C THR A 260 10.25 21.76 -19.54
N VAL A 261 11.25 21.13 -20.19
CA VAL A 261 12.05 20.06 -19.56
C VAL A 261 13.01 20.71 -18.57
N LYS A 262 12.85 20.38 -17.28
CA LYS A 262 13.63 20.99 -16.19
C LYS A 262 14.89 20.19 -15.86
N ALA A 263 14.77 18.86 -15.84
CA ALA A 263 15.88 17.95 -15.59
C ALA A 263 15.62 16.58 -16.18
N LEU A 264 16.67 15.88 -16.51
CA LEU A 264 16.69 14.51 -17.02
C LEU A 264 17.68 13.67 -16.22
N ARG A 265 17.29 12.44 -15.87
CA ARG A 265 18.16 11.49 -15.17
C ARG A 265 18.00 10.10 -15.76
N ALA A 266 19.07 9.61 -16.41
CA ALA A 266 19.13 8.21 -16.82
C ALA A 266 19.31 7.31 -15.59
N GLU A 267 18.71 6.12 -15.62
CA GLU A 267 18.80 5.11 -14.57
C GLU A 267 18.51 5.67 -13.16
N HIS A 268 17.47 6.49 -13.07
CA HIS A 268 17.09 7.12 -11.81
C HIS A 268 16.59 6.09 -10.78
N HIS A 269 16.81 6.40 -9.51
CA HIS A 269 16.40 5.57 -8.40
C HIS A 269 15.61 6.40 -7.39
N MET A 270 14.82 5.72 -6.58
CA MET A 270 14.22 6.26 -5.36
C MET A 270 14.43 5.30 -4.19
N THR A 271 14.39 5.81 -2.99
CA THR A 271 14.49 5.00 -1.77
C THR A 271 13.21 4.19 -1.57
N GLY A 272 13.34 2.86 -1.50
CA GLY A 272 12.27 1.94 -1.15
C GLY A 272 12.01 1.85 0.37
N LEU A 273 10.96 1.13 0.76
CA LEU A 273 10.56 1.00 2.17
C LEU A 273 11.64 0.42 3.09
N GLY A 274 12.42 -0.52 2.60
CA GLY A 274 13.57 -1.11 3.32
C GLY A 274 14.85 -0.29 3.24
N GLY A 275 14.81 0.95 2.73
CA GLY A 275 16.00 1.80 2.55
C GLY A 275 16.86 1.44 1.34
N SER A 276 16.51 0.41 0.59
CA SER A 276 17.24 0.01 -0.63
C SER A 276 16.86 0.89 -1.82
N PRO A 277 17.80 1.20 -2.73
CA PRO A 277 17.49 1.91 -3.95
C PRO A 277 16.58 1.07 -4.85
N GLN A 278 15.52 1.67 -5.36
CA GLN A 278 14.60 1.08 -6.34
C GLN A 278 14.71 1.84 -7.65
N SER A 279 15.05 1.14 -8.72
CA SER A 279 15.11 1.76 -10.05
C SER A 279 13.71 2.17 -10.50
N VAL A 280 13.59 3.40 -10.99
CA VAL A 280 12.43 3.93 -11.69
C VAL A 280 12.70 4.07 -13.20
N GLY A 281 13.86 3.58 -13.67
CA GLY A 281 14.35 3.75 -15.03
C GLY A 281 14.79 5.17 -15.30
N ASP A 282 14.67 5.62 -16.55
CA ASP A 282 14.90 7.01 -16.88
C ASP A 282 13.77 7.89 -16.33
N ALA A 283 14.13 9.07 -15.85
CA ALA A 283 13.19 10.02 -15.28
C ALA A 283 13.36 11.41 -15.89
N ALA A 284 12.23 12.10 -16.09
CA ALA A 284 12.19 13.48 -16.56
C ALA A 284 11.32 14.33 -15.62
N TRP A 285 11.87 15.46 -15.19
CA TRP A 285 11.09 16.51 -14.57
C TRP A 285 10.72 17.54 -15.62
N ILE A 286 9.43 17.73 -15.83
CA ILE A 286 8.88 18.76 -16.70
C ILE A 286 8.06 19.74 -15.88
N GLU A 287 7.92 20.98 -16.35
CA GLU A 287 7.04 21.99 -15.75
C GLU A 287 6.03 22.46 -16.80
N SER A 288 4.76 22.52 -16.42
CA SER A 288 3.68 23.05 -17.24
C SER A 288 2.69 23.82 -16.38
N ALA A 289 2.33 25.03 -16.79
CA ALA A 289 1.36 25.90 -16.12
C ALA A 289 1.60 26.06 -14.59
N GLY A 290 2.87 26.08 -14.16
CA GLY A 290 3.24 26.21 -12.75
C GLY A 290 3.09 24.92 -11.92
N ILE A 291 2.95 23.78 -12.58
CA ILE A 291 2.92 22.43 -11.97
C ILE A 291 4.17 21.66 -12.41
N ASP A 292 4.92 21.14 -11.47
CA ASP A 292 6.02 20.22 -11.72
C ASP A 292 5.48 18.80 -11.89
N ILE A 293 5.94 18.10 -12.91
CA ILE A 293 5.52 16.72 -13.19
C ILE A 293 6.77 15.86 -13.33
N VAL A 294 6.88 14.85 -12.47
CA VAL A 294 7.95 13.84 -12.56
C VAL A 294 7.42 12.63 -13.29
N LEU A 295 8.05 12.32 -14.43
CA LEU A 295 7.77 11.18 -15.29
C LEU A 295 8.85 10.11 -15.12
N ILE A 296 8.45 8.83 -15.16
CA ILE A 296 9.36 7.68 -15.03
C ILE A 296 9.11 6.65 -16.12
N SER A 297 10.16 5.92 -16.52
CA SER A 297 10.07 4.90 -17.58
C SER A 297 9.79 3.48 -17.06
N LEU A 298 10.12 3.17 -15.80
CA LEU A 298 9.72 1.92 -15.14
C LEU A 298 8.58 2.17 -14.15
N ARG A 299 7.52 1.38 -14.24
CA ARG A 299 6.34 1.52 -13.40
C ARG A 299 6.65 1.24 -11.93
N ARG A 300 6.53 2.27 -11.09
CA ARG A 300 6.75 2.23 -9.64
C ARG A 300 5.76 3.14 -8.92
N GLN A 301 5.35 2.74 -7.70
CA GLN A 301 4.64 3.64 -6.79
C GLN A 301 5.61 4.59 -6.09
N ALA A 302 5.13 5.76 -5.68
CA ALA A 302 5.91 6.66 -4.85
C ALA A 302 6.21 6.02 -3.48
N THR A 303 7.50 5.94 -3.11
CA THR A 303 7.96 5.52 -1.78
C THR A 303 8.91 6.54 -1.16
N GLY A 304 9.91 7.02 -1.92
CA GLY A 304 10.91 7.99 -1.51
C GLY A 304 10.67 9.39 -2.11
N THR A 305 10.91 10.44 -1.33
CA THR A 305 10.86 11.83 -1.82
C THR A 305 11.96 12.15 -2.83
N ASP A 306 13.03 11.37 -2.80
CA ASP A 306 14.21 11.47 -3.69
C ASP A 306 13.86 11.27 -5.17
N VAL A 307 12.76 10.62 -5.52
CA VAL A 307 12.27 10.58 -6.90
C VAL A 307 11.99 11.97 -7.47
N PHE A 308 11.71 12.96 -6.63
CA PHE A 308 11.56 14.37 -6.99
C PHE A 308 12.84 15.17 -6.70
N THR A 309 13.36 15.04 -5.48
CA THR A 309 14.42 15.95 -4.99
C THR A 309 15.75 15.72 -5.70
N ASP A 310 16.07 14.52 -6.12
CA ASP A 310 17.31 14.22 -6.84
C ASP A 310 17.28 14.70 -8.31
N LEU A 311 16.09 15.04 -8.83
CA LEU A 311 15.92 15.78 -10.08
C LEU A 311 16.03 17.30 -9.87
N GLY A 312 16.08 17.77 -8.62
CA GLY A 312 16.09 19.20 -8.28
C GLY A 312 14.70 19.78 -8.00
N CYS A 313 13.64 18.99 -8.02
CA CYS A 313 12.28 19.41 -7.66
C CYS A 313 12.14 19.47 -6.14
N ASP A 314 12.30 20.66 -5.56
CA ASP A 314 12.19 20.89 -4.12
C ASP A 314 10.73 20.86 -3.66
N LEU A 315 10.34 19.80 -2.96
CA LEU A 315 8.98 19.62 -2.46
C LEU A 315 8.61 20.61 -1.35
N ALA A 316 9.60 21.12 -0.59
CA ALA A 316 9.33 22.07 0.50
C ALA A 316 8.80 23.42 -0.01
N THR A 317 9.07 23.75 -1.26
CA THR A 317 8.59 24.97 -1.92
C THR A 317 7.23 24.80 -2.59
N ARG A 318 6.67 23.61 -2.57
CA ARG A 318 5.39 23.31 -3.22
C ARG A 318 4.24 23.39 -2.20
N ARG A 319 3.09 23.89 -2.64
CA ARG A 319 1.88 23.96 -1.85
C ARG A 319 1.17 22.61 -1.79
N ILE A 320 1.14 21.91 -2.93
CA ILE A 320 0.49 20.60 -3.08
C ILE A 320 1.47 19.63 -3.74
N VAL A 321 1.51 18.40 -3.22
CA VAL A 321 2.25 17.29 -3.85
C VAL A 321 1.32 16.12 -4.05
N VAL A 322 1.04 15.72 -5.28
CA VAL A 322 0.23 14.55 -5.61
C VAL A 322 1.14 13.36 -5.85
N VAL A 323 0.90 12.26 -5.14
CA VAL A 323 1.71 11.04 -5.23
C VAL A 323 0.90 9.86 -5.74
N LYS A 324 1.46 9.10 -6.69
CA LYS A 324 0.90 7.85 -7.21
C LYS A 324 1.19 6.69 -6.24
N SER A 325 0.43 6.66 -5.13
CA SER A 325 0.64 5.67 -4.05
C SER A 325 -0.60 5.60 -3.15
N ALA A 326 -0.82 4.45 -2.51
CA ALA A 326 -1.92 4.29 -1.55
C ALA A 326 -1.52 4.69 -0.13
N GLN A 327 -0.39 4.15 0.39
CA GLN A 327 0.06 4.40 1.77
C GLN A 327 1.59 4.33 1.92
N HIS A 328 2.32 3.62 1.06
CA HIS A 328 3.76 3.42 1.21
C HIS A 328 4.56 4.72 1.19
N PHE A 329 4.11 5.73 0.42
CA PHE A 329 4.69 7.07 0.41
C PHE A 329 4.78 7.70 1.79
N HIS A 330 3.87 7.35 2.71
CA HIS A 330 3.76 7.98 4.03
C HIS A 330 5.06 7.85 4.83
N ALA A 331 5.83 6.75 4.66
CA ALA A 331 7.10 6.53 5.37
C ALA A 331 8.12 7.67 5.14
N SER A 332 8.11 8.30 3.98
CA SER A 332 9.05 9.38 3.61
C SER A 332 8.36 10.75 3.50
N PHE A 333 7.24 10.83 2.78
CA PHE A 333 6.57 12.10 2.50
C PHE A 333 5.94 12.74 3.74
N SER A 334 5.52 11.96 4.75
CA SER A 334 5.00 12.53 6.01
C SER A 334 6.02 13.39 6.75
N LYS A 335 7.32 13.20 6.49
CA LYS A 335 8.41 13.97 7.12
C LYS A 335 8.50 15.40 6.58
N VAL A 336 8.00 15.63 5.38
CA VAL A 336 7.99 16.95 4.73
C VAL A 336 6.58 17.54 4.63
N ALA A 337 5.55 16.71 4.74
CA ALA A 337 4.15 17.12 4.62
C ALA A 337 3.64 17.86 5.85
N LYS A 338 2.90 18.95 5.65
CA LYS A 338 2.08 19.57 6.70
C LYS A 338 0.83 18.75 6.99
N GLN A 339 0.26 18.15 5.94
CA GLN A 339 -0.93 17.31 6.01
C GLN A 339 -0.87 16.25 4.90
N VAL A 340 -1.44 15.09 5.18
CA VAL A 340 -1.67 14.03 4.19
C VAL A 340 -3.18 13.84 4.02
N LEU A 341 -3.64 13.88 2.77
CA LEU A 341 -5.04 13.64 2.41
C LEU A 341 -5.12 12.48 1.40
N TYR A 342 -6.15 11.66 1.50
CA TYR A 342 -6.38 10.53 0.60
C TYR A 342 -7.48 10.89 -0.38
N VAL A 343 -7.17 10.76 -1.69
CA VAL A 343 -8.08 11.20 -2.76
C VAL A 343 -8.83 10.00 -3.33
N GLY A 344 -10.15 10.14 -3.42
CA GLY A 344 -11.04 9.21 -4.09
C GLY A 344 -11.21 9.57 -5.57
N ALA A 345 -10.11 9.52 -6.33
CA ALA A 345 -10.14 9.70 -7.77
C ALA A 345 -10.71 8.47 -8.49
N PRO A 346 -11.18 8.59 -9.74
CA PRO A 346 -11.35 7.45 -10.62
C PRO A 346 -10.01 6.73 -10.86
N GLY A 347 -10.05 5.42 -11.12
CA GLY A 347 -8.80 4.67 -11.39
C GLY A 347 -8.97 3.17 -11.25
N ALA A 348 -7.94 2.42 -11.65
CA ALA A 348 -7.96 0.95 -11.65
C ALA A 348 -7.97 0.36 -10.23
N ALA A 349 -7.33 1.05 -9.27
CA ALA A 349 -7.29 0.65 -7.86
C ALA A 349 -8.29 1.48 -7.03
N THR A 350 -9.56 1.54 -7.46
CA THR A 350 -10.59 2.35 -6.82
C THR A 350 -10.69 2.13 -5.30
N PRO A 351 -10.85 3.19 -4.48
CA PRO A 351 -11.17 3.06 -3.06
C PRO A 351 -12.65 2.70 -2.81
N TYR A 352 -13.50 2.86 -3.80
CA TYR A 352 -14.95 2.64 -3.71
C TYR A 352 -15.26 1.18 -4.02
N ILE A 353 -14.85 0.27 -3.13
CA ILE A 353 -14.95 -1.18 -3.33
C ILE A 353 -16.37 -1.69 -3.47
N GLN A 354 -17.37 -0.96 -2.97
CA GLN A 354 -18.79 -1.27 -3.16
C GLN A 354 -19.24 -1.23 -4.63
N ASN A 355 -18.45 -0.59 -5.50
CA ASN A 355 -18.74 -0.52 -6.93
C ASN A 355 -18.08 -1.67 -7.73
N LEU A 356 -17.35 -2.57 -7.07
CA LEU A 356 -16.71 -3.72 -7.69
C LEU A 356 -17.65 -4.92 -7.77
N ASP A 357 -17.62 -5.65 -8.89
CA ASP A 357 -18.41 -6.86 -9.12
C ASP A 357 -17.71 -8.09 -8.51
N TYR A 358 -17.85 -8.28 -7.21
CA TYR A 358 -17.32 -9.47 -6.53
C TYR A 358 -18.21 -10.68 -6.76
N ARG A 359 -17.60 -11.81 -7.16
CA ARG A 359 -18.29 -13.06 -7.50
C ARG A 359 -17.89 -14.23 -6.63
N LYS A 360 -16.69 -14.19 -6.03
CA LYS A 360 -16.11 -15.30 -5.28
C LYS A 360 -16.04 -15.08 -3.78
N ILE A 361 -16.01 -13.84 -3.32
CA ILE A 361 -15.85 -13.53 -1.89
C ILE A 361 -16.95 -14.18 -1.05
N ARG A 362 -16.57 -14.70 0.12
CA ARG A 362 -17.57 -15.18 1.11
C ARG A 362 -18.26 -13.99 1.74
N ARG A 363 -19.59 -14.00 1.73
CA ARG A 363 -20.47 -13.02 2.36
C ARG A 363 -20.99 -13.50 3.71
N PRO A 364 -21.39 -12.61 4.66
CA PRO A 364 -21.34 -11.14 4.55
C PRO A 364 -19.93 -10.59 4.84
N LYS A 365 -19.62 -9.38 4.29
CA LYS A 365 -18.38 -8.62 4.58
C LYS A 365 -18.64 -7.13 4.63
N TRP A 366 -18.32 -6.51 5.73
CA TRP A 366 -18.35 -5.06 5.86
C TRP A 366 -17.19 -4.41 5.07
N PRO A 367 -17.36 -3.27 4.37
CA PRO A 367 -18.59 -2.44 4.23
C PRO A 367 -19.48 -2.83 3.04
N LEU A 368 -19.26 -3.98 2.41
CA LEU A 368 -20.03 -4.44 1.25
C LEU A 368 -21.45 -4.90 1.63
N ASP A 369 -21.58 -5.38 2.88
CA ASP A 369 -22.82 -5.88 3.45
C ASP A 369 -23.07 -5.24 4.82
N ALA A 370 -24.34 -5.18 5.22
CA ALA A 370 -24.70 -4.88 6.60
C ALA A 370 -24.32 -6.08 7.47
N VAL A 371 -23.22 -5.97 8.20
CA VAL A 371 -22.81 -6.95 9.20
C VAL A 371 -23.18 -6.38 10.56
N GLY A 372 -23.88 -7.16 11.36
CA GLY A 372 -24.23 -6.78 12.74
C GLY A 372 -23.00 -6.46 13.59
N PRO A 373 -23.21 -5.80 14.73
CA PRO A 373 -22.13 -5.51 15.67
C PRO A 373 -21.49 -6.77 16.23
#